data_39036870d4488822d9efadbc8e5f1940
#
_entry.id   39036870d4488822d9efadbc8e5f1940
#
_cell.length_a   1.000
_cell.length_b   1.000
_cell.length_c   1.000
_cell.angle_alpha   90.00
_cell.angle_beta   90.00
_cell.angle_gamma   90.00
#
_symmetry.space_group_name_H-M   'P 1'
#
loop_
_entity.id
_entity.type
_entity.pdbx_description
1 polymer ?
#
loop_
_entity_poly.entity_id
_entity_poly.type
_entity_poly.pdbx_seq_one_letter_code
_entity_poly.pdbx_strand_id
1 'polypeptide(L)'
;ARHFDAEYQCICKSGIGITVSWDPLIMPEIYDRLLPTDSTSNWDFSLYRPNVVVVNLFQNDTWLVNLPNHPEFIKRFGDKTPDEDFLINAYQQFIAGLRAHYPTASIICSLGSMDATKPGSLWPGYVQKAVANLKDENVYTHFMPYEESTAHPNVQQQQNMADSLIQFIETTIDW
;
A
#
# COMPACT_ATOMS: atom_id res chain seq x y z
N ALA A 1 9.50 4.04 -12.85
CA ALA A 1 9.28 3.75 -14.26
C ALA A 1 10.29 4.50 -15.15
N ARG A 2 10.30 5.84 -15.15
CA ARG A 2 11.20 6.63 -16.06
C ARG A 2 12.68 6.26 -15.93
N HIS A 3 13.20 6.07 -14.72
CA HIS A 3 14.60 5.70 -14.46
C HIS A 3 14.97 4.36 -15.10
N PHE A 4 14.06 3.40 -15.06
CA PHE A 4 14.25 2.04 -15.59
C PHE A 4 13.77 1.87 -17.03
N ASP A 5 13.33 2.92 -17.70
CA ASP A 5 12.66 2.87 -19.01
C ASP A 5 11.54 1.82 -19.06
N ALA A 6 10.82 1.68 -17.95
CA ALA A 6 9.80 0.65 -17.77
C ALA A 6 8.41 1.18 -18.09
N GLU A 7 7.61 0.36 -18.75
CA GLU A 7 6.17 0.53 -18.83
C GLU A 7 5.57 0.47 -17.41
N TYR A 8 4.52 1.25 -17.15
CA TYR A 8 3.88 1.21 -15.83
C TYR A 8 2.38 1.41 -15.90
N GLN A 9 1.70 0.81 -14.93
CA GLN A 9 0.30 1.09 -14.61
C GLN A 9 0.21 1.63 -13.17
N CYS A 10 -0.70 2.58 -12.95
CA CYS A 10 -0.92 3.17 -11.65
C CYS A 10 -2.39 2.95 -11.24
N ILE A 11 -2.59 2.16 -10.17
CA ILE A 11 -3.90 1.94 -9.56
C ILE A 11 -3.92 2.72 -8.25
N CYS A 12 -4.60 3.85 -8.26
CA CYS A 12 -4.64 4.74 -7.10
C CYS A 12 -5.96 5.49 -7.00
N LYS A 13 -6.29 5.87 -5.77
CA LYS A 13 -7.43 6.72 -5.45
C LYS A 13 -7.05 7.60 -4.26
N SER A 14 -7.34 8.89 -4.33
CA SER A 14 -7.08 9.80 -3.21
C SER A 14 -7.82 9.34 -1.96
N GLY A 15 -7.15 9.36 -0.82
CA GLY A 15 -7.75 9.01 0.47
C GLY A 15 -8.01 7.52 0.70
N ILE A 16 -7.56 6.63 -0.21
CA ILE A 16 -7.82 5.20 -0.08
C ILE A 16 -6.89 4.54 0.94
N GLY A 17 -7.45 3.62 1.71
CA GLY A 17 -6.73 2.73 2.62
C GLY A 17 -7.00 1.26 2.30
N ILE A 18 -6.45 0.38 3.13
CA ILE A 18 -6.66 -1.07 3.06
C ILE A 18 -7.82 -1.51 3.95
N THR A 19 -7.98 -0.92 5.12
CA THR A 19 -9.04 -1.28 6.07
C THR A 19 -10.12 -0.21 6.18
N VAL A 20 -9.73 1.05 6.03
CA VAL A 20 -10.60 2.22 6.08
C VAL A 20 -10.06 3.33 5.19
N SER A 21 -10.94 4.09 4.57
CA SER A 21 -10.63 5.18 3.65
C SER A 21 -11.39 6.45 4.02
N TRP A 22 -11.01 7.59 3.45
CA TRP A 22 -11.76 8.85 3.59
C TRP A 22 -13.12 8.82 2.87
N ASP A 23 -13.39 7.79 2.09
CA ASP A 23 -14.66 7.52 1.43
C ASP A 23 -15.06 6.03 1.58
N PRO A 24 -16.26 5.62 1.11
CA PRO A 24 -16.77 4.27 1.36
C PRO A 24 -15.96 3.10 0.82
N LEU A 25 -15.08 3.33 -0.17
CA LEU A 25 -14.35 2.26 -0.85
C LEU A 25 -12.95 2.09 -0.25
N ILE A 26 -12.49 0.86 -0.10
CA ILE A 26 -11.10 0.51 0.26
C ILE A 26 -10.41 -0.18 -0.90
N MET A 27 -9.07 -0.17 -0.92
CA MET A 27 -8.31 -0.73 -2.04
C MET A 27 -8.64 -2.20 -2.33
N PRO A 28 -8.77 -3.10 -1.35
CA PRO A 28 -9.15 -4.49 -1.61
C PRO A 28 -10.51 -4.66 -2.33
N GLU A 29 -11.43 -3.70 -2.20
CA GLU A 29 -12.74 -3.75 -2.86
C GLU A 29 -12.71 -3.28 -4.31
N ILE A 30 -11.70 -2.48 -4.69
CA ILE A 30 -11.66 -1.84 -6.01
C ILE A 30 -10.50 -2.30 -6.88
N TYR A 31 -9.53 -3.03 -6.32
CA TYR A 31 -8.32 -3.41 -7.04
C TYR A 31 -8.62 -4.27 -8.29
N ASP A 32 -9.60 -5.14 -8.19
CA ASP A 32 -10.00 -6.05 -9.26
C ASP A 32 -10.97 -5.40 -10.28
N ARG A 33 -11.27 -4.12 -10.11
CA ARG A 33 -12.24 -3.42 -10.98
C ARG A 33 -11.56 -2.61 -12.06
N LEU A 34 -12.17 -2.61 -13.23
CA LEU A 34 -11.83 -1.68 -14.31
C LEU A 34 -12.32 -0.26 -13.98
N LEU A 35 -13.54 -0.15 -13.40
CA LEU A 35 -14.13 1.09 -12.91
C LEU A 35 -14.34 0.96 -11.39
N PRO A 36 -13.69 1.78 -10.56
CA PRO A 36 -13.72 1.62 -9.10
C PRO A 36 -15.13 1.60 -8.49
N THR A 37 -16.07 2.37 -9.06
CA THR A 37 -17.45 2.48 -8.56
C THR A 37 -18.40 1.42 -9.11
N ASP A 38 -17.98 0.63 -10.09
CA ASP A 38 -18.78 -0.43 -10.70
C ASP A 38 -18.24 -1.80 -10.26
N SER A 39 -18.96 -2.44 -9.32
CA SER A 39 -18.59 -3.77 -8.80
C SER A 39 -18.73 -4.90 -9.81
N THR A 40 -19.32 -4.66 -10.97
CA THR A 40 -19.44 -5.64 -12.06
C THR A 40 -18.33 -5.52 -13.10
N SER A 41 -17.54 -4.44 -13.06
CA SER A 41 -16.44 -4.19 -13.98
C SER A 41 -15.17 -4.89 -13.51
N ASN A 42 -14.88 -6.05 -14.08
CA ASN A 42 -13.68 -6.80 -13.71
C ASN A 42 -12.50 -6.47 -14.63
N TRP A 43 -11.33 -6.28 -14.04
CA TRP A 43 -10.06 -6.18 -14.76
C TRP A 43 -9.56 -7.58 -15.14
N ASP A 44 -9.11 -7.72 -16.38
CA ASP A 44 -8.44 -8.96 -16.84
C ASP A 44 -6.92 -8.84 -16.57
N PHE A 45 -6.47 -9.46 -15.50
CA PHE A 45 -5.06 -9.46 -15.08
C PHE A 45 -4.12 -10.17 -16.07
N SER A 46 -4.64 -10.91 -17.04
CA SER A 46 -3.82 -11.51 -18.10
C SER A 46 -3.28 -10.51 -19.12
N LEU A 47 -3.92 -9.33 -19.21
CA LEU A 47 -3.56 -8.27 -20.16
C LEU A 47 -2.29 -7.51 -19.78
N TYR A 48 -1.87 -7.58 -18.51
CA TYR A 48 -0.67 -6.90 -18.05
C TYR A 48 0.02 -7.71 -16.94
N ARG A 49 1.27 -8.06 -17.15
CA ARG A 49 2.07 -8.86 -16.19
C ARG A 49 3.29 -8.06 -15.74
N PRO A 50 3.23 -7.36 -14.63
CA PRO A 50 4.36 -6.58 -14.11
C PRO A 50 5.49 -7.49 -13.62
N ASN A 51 6.73 -7.05 -13.81
CA ASN A 51 7.89 -7.64 -13.15
C ASN A 51 7.98 -7.19 -11.68
N VAL A 52 7.58 -5.95 -11.41
CA VAL A 52 7.62 -5.35 -10.07
C VAL A 52 6.27 -4.71 -9.76
N VAL A 53 5.74 -5.00 -8.57
CA VAL A 53 4.55 -4.35 -8.01
C VAL A 53 4.96 -3.55 -6.78
N VAL A 54 4.72 -2.25 -6.78
CA VAL A 54 4.97 -1.39 -5.60
C VAL A 54 3.64 -1.06 -4.93
N VAL A 55 3.51 -1.45 -3.66
CA VAL A 55 2.34 -1.18 -2.82
C VAL A 55 2.70 -0.08 -1.83
N ASN A 56 2.20 1.13 -2.05
CA ASN A 56 2.35 2.25 -1.11
C ASN A 56 0.97 2.62 -0.55
N LEU A 57 0.52 1.86 0.42
CA LEU A 57 -0.77 1.98 1.09
C LEU A 57 -0.58 2.05 2.61
N PHE A 58 -1.69 2.06 3.37
CA PHE A 58 -1.74 2.14 4.83
C PHE A 58 -1.57 3.55 5.41
N GLN A 59 -1.16 4.54 4.62
CA GLN A 59 -1.02 5.92 5.14
C GLN A 59 -2.38 6.48 5.63
N ASN A 60 -3.46 6.29 4.88
CA ASN A 60 -4.78 6.78 5.27
C ASN A 60 -5.36 6.00 6.46
N ASP A 61 -5.06 4.72 6.56
CA ASP A 61 -5.41 3.91 7.72
C ASP A 61 -4.80 4.47 9.00
N THR A 62 -3.53 4.96 8.98
CA THR A 62 -2.85 5.49 10.18
C THR A 62 -3.62 6.63 10.84
N TRP A 63 -4.30 7.42 10.06
CA TRP A 63 -5.09 8.54 10.54
C TRP A 63 -6.48 8.10 10.97
N LEU A 64 -7.18 7.37 10.10
CA LEU A 64 -8.59 7.05 10.26
C LEU A 64 -8.88 6.07 11.40
N VAL A 65 -7.98 5.15 11.71
CA VAL A 65 -8.14 4.26 12.89
C VAL A 65 -8.11 5.01 14.22
N ASN A 66 -7.62 6.26 14.21
CA ASN A 66 -7.60 7.14 15.37
C ASN A 66 -8.75 8.16 15.38
N LEU A 67 -9.71 8.04 14.44
CA LEU A 67 -10.86 8.93 14.31
C LEU A 67 -12.18 8.16 14.53
N PRO A 68 -12.50 7.70 15.77
CA PRO A 68 -13.63 6.83 16.02
C PRO A 68 -15.01 7.46 15.72
N ASN A 69 -15.07 8.79 15.59
CA ASN A 69 -16.28 9.50 15.22
C ASN A 69 -16.42 9.74 13.71
N HIS A 70 -15.44 9.32 12.90
CA HIS A 70 -15.52 9.46 11.46
C HIS A 70 -16.55 8.47 10.88
N PRO A 71 -17.43 8.88 9.95
CA PRO A 71 -18.47 8.00 9.40
C PRO A 71 -17.93 6.68 8.84
N GLU A 72 -16.80 6.73 8.12
CA GLU A 72 -16.22 5.51 7.54
C GLU A 72 -15.55 4.62 8.59
N PHE A 73 -15.01 5.18 9.69
CA PHE A 73 -14.57 4.37 10.84
C PHE A 73 -15.75 3.61 11.44
N ILE A 74 -16.84 4.32 11.75
CA ILE A 74 -18.04 3.71 12.34
C ILE A 74 -18.60 2.61 11.44
N LYS A 75 -18.65 2.87 10.14
CA LYS A 75 -19.14 1.90 9.15
C LYS A 75 -18.28 0.64 9.08
N ARG A 76 -16.95 0.76 9.19
CA ARG A 76 -15.99 -0.35 9.08
C ARG A 76 -15.79 -1.11 10.38
N PHE A 77 -15.74 -0.41 11.51
CA PHE A 77 -15.31 -0.95 12.78
C PHE A 77 -16.38 -0.86 13.90
N GLY A 78 -17.49 -0.13 13.66
CA GLY A 78 -18.47 0.15 14.69
C GLY A 78 -17.89 1.05 15.79
N ASP A 79 -17.93 0.57 17.04
CA ASP A 79 -17.40 1.24 18.22
C ASP A 79 -16.02 0.72 18.68
N LYS A 80 -15.42 -0.21 17.92
CA LYS A 80 -14.16 -0.86 18.30
C LYS A 80 -13.01 -0.44 17.38
N THR A 81 -11.98 0.13 17.96
CA THR A 81 -10.72 0.34 17.23
C THR A 81 -10.14 -1.01 16.81
N PRO A 82 -9.74 -1.19 15.55
CA PRO A 82 -9.09 -2.41 15.09
C PRO A 82 -7.79 -2.63 15.86
N ASP A 83 -7.55 -3.89 16.24
CA ASP A 83 -6.31 -4.28 16.87
C ASP A 83 -5.18 -4.53 15.85
N GLU A 84 -4.00 -4.77 16.37
CA GLU A 84 -2.80 -5.04 15.57
C GLU A 84 -3.00 -6.25 14.64
N ASP A 85 -3.56 -7.34 15.17
CA ASP A 85 -3.73 -8.58 14.42
C ASP A 85 -4.70 -8.39 13.24
N PHE A 86 -5.76 -7.62 13.43
CA PHE A 86 -6.69 -7.27 12.36
C PHE A 86 -5.97 -6.49 11.24
N LEU A 87 -5.17 -5.47 11.60
CA LEU A 87 -4.46 -4.63 10.62
C LEU A 87 -3.40 -5.45 9.86
N ILE A 88 -2.64 -6.28 10.56
CA ILE A 88 -1.63 -7.16 9.95
C ILE A 88 -2.29 -8.15 8.99
N ASN A 89 -3.37 -8.81 9.42
CA ASN A 89 -4.08 -9.78 8.61
C ASN A 89 -4.71 -9.14 7.36
N ALA A 90 -5.30 -7.95 7.48
CA ALA A 90 -5.87 -7.24 6.33
C ALA A 90 -4.80 -6.91 5.28
N TYR A 91 -3.64 -6.41 5.72
CA TYR A 91 -2.51 -6.15 4.82
C TYR A 91 -2.01 -7.43 4.16
N GLN A 92 -1.79 -8.48 4.95
CA GLN A 92 -1.34 -9.79 4.46
C GLN A 92 -2.28 -10.36 3.41
N GLN A 93 -3.60 -10.32 3.64
CA GLN A 93 -4.59 -10.81 2.70
C GLN A 93 -4.57 -10.03 1.38
N PHE A 94 -4.41 -8.71 1.45
CA PHE A 94 -4.30 -7.89 0.24
C PHE A 94 -3.05 -8.26 -0.58
N ILE A 95 -1.88 -8.41 0.06
CA ILE A 95 -0.65 -8.82 -0.63
C ILE A 95 -0.76 -10.25 -1.18
N ALA A 96 -1.39 -11.17 -0.45
CA ALA A 96 -1.65 -12.52 -0.95
C ALA A 96 -2.55 -12.52 -2.19
N GLY A 97 -3.55 -11.63 -2.25
CA GLY A 97 -4.37 -11.40 -3.44
C GLY A 97 -3.55 -10.91 -4.64
N LEU A 98 -2.65 -9.93 -4.42
CA LEU A 98 -1.74 -9.47 -5.47
C LEU A 98 -0.82 -10.60 -5.97
N ARG A 99 -0.29 -11.41 -5.08
CA ARG A 99 0.53 -12.57 -5.43
C ARG A 99 -0.24 -13.59 -6.29
N ALA A 100 -1.52 -13.80 -6.00
CA ALA A 100 -2.36 -14.69 -6.80
C ALA A 100 -2.53 -14.19 -8.24
N HIS A 101 -2.65 -12.87 -8.44
CA HIS A 101 -2.71 -12.27 -9.78
C HIS A 101 -1.36 -12.23 -10.49
N TYR A 102 -0.26 -12.04 -9.76
CA TYR A 102 1.10 -11.86 -10.28
C TYR A 102 2.08 -12.86 -9.65
N PRO A 103 2.03 -14.15 -10.04
CA PRO A 103 2.77 -15.23 -9.37
C PRO A 103 4.29 -15.05 -9.35
N THR A 104 4.84 -14.34 -10.34
CA THR A 104 6.30 -14.19 -10.54
C THR A 104 6.82 -12.79 -10.23
N ALA A 105 5.94 -11.82 -9.97
CA ALA A 105 6.36 -10.44 -9.73
C ALA A 105 7.10 -10.30 -8.40
N SER A 106 8.09 -9.43 -8.35
CA SER A 106 8.64 -8.91 -7.10
C SER A 106 7.64 -7.90 -6.51
N ILE A 107 7.15 -8.14 -5.28
CA ILE A 107 6.20 -7.25 -4.62
C ILE A 107 6.93 -6.44 -3.54
N ILE A 108 6.93 -5.12 -3.66
CA ILE A 108 7.57 -4.20 -2.70
C ILE A 108 6.48 -3.53 -1.88
N CYS A 109 6.36 -3.93 -0.62
CA CYS A 109 5.46 -3.34 0.37
C CYS A 109 6.12 -2.09 0.96
N SER A 110 5.61 -0.92 0.59
CA SER A 110 6.23 0.37 0.91
C SER A 110 5.32 1.25 1.77
N LEU A 111 5.92 2.10 2.57
CA LEU A 111 5.27 3.22 3.24
C LEU A 111 5.98 4.51 2.85
N GLY A 112 5.20 5.53 2.48
CA GLY A 112 5.70 6.85 2.11
C GLY A 112 6.28 7.63 3.30
N SER A 113 6.95 8.74 3.02
CA SER A 113 7.63 9.60 3.98
C SER A 113 6.68 10.50 4.79
N MET A 114 5.58 9.95 5.29
CA MET A 114 4.56 10.65 6.07
C MET A 114 4.38 9.99 7.44
N ASP A 115 3.25 10.22 8.11
CA ASP A 115 3.02 9.75 9.50
C ASP A 115 3.17 8.24 9.68
N ALA A 116 2.95 7.44 8.65
CA ALA A 116 3.15 5.99 8.71
C ALA A 116 4.61 5.61 9.01
N THR A 117 5.58 6.41 8.58
CA THR A 117 7.01 6.18 8.81
C THR A 117 7.62 7.12 9.86
N LYS A 118 6.80 7.93 10.55
CA LYS A 118 7.25 8.81 11.62
C LYS A 118 7.97 8.03 12.72
N PRO A 119 9.05 8.57 13.32
CA PRO A 119 9.72 7.94 14.45
C PRO A 119 8.75 7.53 15.57
N GLY A 120 8.80 6.25 15.98
CA GLY A 120 7.86 5.68 16.95
C GLY A 120 6.54 5.14 16.37
N SER A 121 6.33 5.23 15.06
CA SER A 121 5.18 4.63 14.39
C SER A 121 5.25 3.09 14.46
N LEU A 122 4.11 2.45 14.72
CA LEU A 122 3.97 0.99 14.73
C LEU A 122 3.73 0.40 13.33
N TRP A 123 3.33 1.22 12.37
CA TRP A 123 2.89 0.78 11.04
C TRP A 123 3.96 0.06 10.22
N PRO A 124 5.24 0.46 10.25
CA PRO A 124 6.29 -0.34 9.61
C PRO A 124 6.36 -1.77 10.17
N GLY A 125 6.20 -1.91 11.48
CA GLY A 125 6.17 -3.23 12.15
C GLY A 125 4.98 -4.09 11.70
N TYR A 126 3.81 -3.51 11.48
CA TYR A 126 2.64 -4.25 10.97
C TYR A 126 2.89 -4.76 9.56
N VAL A 127 3.44 -3.93 8.67
CA VAL A 127 3.78 -4.34 7.31
C VAL A 127 4.86 -5.44 7.32
N GLN A 128 5.91 -5.30 8.14
CA GLN A 128 6.96 -6.31 8.27
C GLN A 128 6.40 -7.66 8.73
N LYS A 129 5.53 -7.65 9.75
CA LYS A 129 4.88 -8.88 10.25
C LYS A 129 3.99 -9.52 9.18
N ALA A 130 3.19 -8.72 8.46
CA ALA A 130 2.36 -9.20 7.39
C ALA A 130 3.17 -9.88 6.28
N VAL A 131 4.28 -9.26 5.85
CA VAL A 131 5.19 -9.81 4.84
C VAL A 131 5.87 -11.08 5.34
N ALA A 132 6.38 -11.09 6.57
CA ALA A 132 7.02 -12.28 7.15
C ALA A 132 6.05 -13.47 7.23
N ASN A 133 4.76 -13.23 7.51
CA ASN A 133 3.74 -14.27 7.57
C ASN A 133 3.45 -14.92 6.20
N LEU A 134 3.69 -14.21 5.10
CA LEU A 134 3.50 -14.75 3.75
C LEU A 134 4.53 -15.84 3.39
N LYS A 135 5.71 -15.82 4.01
CA LYS A 135 6.83 -16.75 3.73
C LYS A 135 7.18 -16.79 2.23
N ASP A 136 7.17 -15.65 1.58
CA ASP A 136 7.41 -15.45 0.15
C ASP A 136 8.68 -14.63 -0.03
N GLU A 137 9.72 -15.22 -0.60
CA GLU A 137 11.04 -14.59 -0.78
C GLU A 137 11.02 -13.44 -1.81
N ASN A 138 9.99 -13.36 -2.64
CA ASN A 138 9.80 -12.30 -3.62
C ASN A 138 8.85 -11.19 -3.13
N VAL A 139 8.58 -11.11 -1.82
CA VAL A 139 7.84 -10.03 -1.19
C VAL A 139 8.78 -9.29 -0.23
N TYR A 140 8.98 -8.03 -0.49
CA TYR A 140 9.96 -7.16 0.17
C TYR A 140 9.27 -6.05 0.95
N THR A 141 9.96 -5.49 1.94
CA THR A 141 9.55 -4.25 2.59
C THR A 141 10.55 -3.14 2.29
N HIS A 142 10.04 -1.95 1.95
CA HIS A 142 10.86 -0.75 1.79
C HIS A 142 10.11 0.46 2.36
N PHE A 143 10.64 1.08 3.40
CA PHE A 143 10.02 2.24 4.04
C PHE A 143 10.80 3.50 3.71
N MET A 144 10.10 4.49 3.17
CA MET A 144 10.68 5.79 2.85
C MET A 144 11.09 6.49 4.15
N PRO A 145 12.26 7.11 4.23
CA PRO A 145 12.63 7.93 5.38
C PRO A 145 11.55 8.99 5.66
N TYR A 146 11.18 9.14 6.92
CA TYR A 146 10.23 10.18 7.31
C TYR A 146 10.79 11.56 7.01
N GLU A 147 9.97 12.38 6.38
CA GLU A 147 10.24 13.80 6.19
C GLU A 147 9.04 14.60 6.68
N GLU A 148 9.29 15.59 7.54
CA GLU A 148 8.22 16.44 8.05
C GLU A 148 7.61 17.26 6.93
N SER A 149 6.28 17.21 6.81
CA SER A 149 5.51 18.00 5.86
C SER A 149 4.23 18.50 6.50
N THR A 150 3.73 19.65 6.03
CA THR A 150 2.50 20.26 6.56
C THR A 150 1.22 19.56 6.11
N ALA A 151 1.31 18.75 5.06
CA ALA A 151 0.17 17.99 4.49
C ALA A 151 0.69 16.79 3.68
N HIS A 152 0.94 16.99 2.39
CA HIS A 152 1.50 15.96 1.52
C HIS A 152 2.96 16.31 1.17
N PRO A 153 3.79 15.32 0.82
CA PRO A 153 5.16 15.55 0.40
C PRO A 153 5.22 16.52 -0.79
N ASN A 154 6.10 17.51 -0.69
CA ASN A 154 6.38 18.44 -1.77
C ASN A 154 7.19 17.78 -2.90
N VAL A 155 7.49 18.51 -3.99
CA VAL A 155 8.20 17.97 -5.16
C VAL A 155 9.56 17.38 -4.78
N GLN A 156 10.34 18.04 -3.90
CA GLN A 156 11.64 17.53 -3.47
C GLN A 156 11.50 16.26 -2.63
N GLN A 157 10.54 16.21 -1.72
CA GLN A 157 10.26 15.03 -0.91
C GLN A 157 9.77 13.85 -1.77
N GLN A 158 8.96 14.12 -2.79
CA GLN A 158 8.58 13.10 -3.78
C GLN A 158 9.80 12.56 -4.56
N GLN A 159 10.75 13.44 -4.92
CA GLN A 159 11.98 13.00 -5.56
C GLN A 159 12.84 12.16 -4.61
N ASN A 160 12.98 12.55 -3.35
CA ASN A 160 13.72 11.79 -2.34
C ASN A 160 13.13 10.38 -2.15
N MET A 161 11.80 10.26 -2.11
CA MET A 161 11.11 8.96 -2.07
C MET A 161 11.39 8.13 -3.32
N ALA A 162 11.35 8.75 -4.50
CA ALA A 162 11.64 8.07 -5.75
C ALA A 162 13.09 7.56 -5.80
N ASP A 163 14.05 8.37 -5.38
CA ASP A 163 15.47 8.01 -5.35
C ASP A 163 15.73 6.86 -4.37
N SER A 164 15.09 6.90 -3.19
CA SER A 164 15.15 5.82 -2.20
C SER A 164 14.61 4.49 -2.76
N LEU A 165 13.47 4.53 -3.45
CA LEU A 165 12.89 3.33 -4.06
C LEU A 165 13.73 2.83 -5.23
N ILE A 166 14.28 3.72 -6.07
CA ILE A 166 15.18 3.36 -7.17
C ILE A 166 16.40 2.61 -6.62
N GLN A 167 17.07 3.18 -5.62
CA GLN A 167 18.21 2.54 -5.00
C GLN A 167 17.87 1.16 -4.44
N PHE A 168 16.72 1.03 -3.77
CA PHE A 168 16.27 -0.26 -3.25
C PHE A 168 16.09 -1.29 -4.38
N ILE A 169 15.41 -0.91 -5.46
CA ILE A 169 15.16 -1.81 -6.60
C ILE A 169 16.48 -2.24 -7.24
N GLU A 170 17.42 -1.30 -7.51
CA GLU A 170 18.71 -1.60 -8.12
C GLU A 170 19.58 -2.55 -7.30
N THR A 171 19.44 -2.51 -5.97
CA THR A 171 20.28 -3.33 -5.07
C THR A 171 19.64 -4.64 -4.65
N THR A 172 18.33 -4.82 -4.87
CA THR A 172 17.57 -5.92 -4.28
C THR A 172 16.85 -6.78 -5.31
N ILE A 173 16.43 -6.20 -6.44
CA ILE A 173 15.60 -6.89 -7.42
C ILE A 173 16.44 -7.24 -8.65
N ASP A 174 16.52 -8.52 -8.93
CA ASP A 174 17.07 -9.04 -10.20
C ASP A 174 15.95 -9.08 -11.24
N TRP A 175 16.17 -8.46 -12.41
CA TRP A 175 15.21 -8.38 -13.52
C TRP A 175 15.81 -8.46 -14.91
#